data_b45d748831f5925494f45a3d02a9aa0f
#
_entry.id   b45d748831f5925494f45a3d02a9aa0f
#
_cell.length_a   1.000
_cell.length_b   1.000
_cell.length_c   1.000
_cell.angle_alpha   90.00
_cell.angle_beta   90.00
_cell.angle_gamma   90.00
#
_symmetry.space_group_name_H-M   'P 1'
#
loop_
_entity.id
_entity.type
_entity.pdbx_description
1 polymer ?
#
loop_
_entity_poly.entity_id
_entity_poly.type
_entity_poly.pdbx_seq_one_letter_code
_entity_poly.pdbx_strand_id
1 'polypeptide(L)'
;IGRLVGSEMCIRDRSLSDRMAIMKNGEILQVGNPVEIYEKPKDKYIANFIGTANIFNVLNKNNQIIIKELNYEVKNINNKENYVKCLIRPEKISVKKLENQSDNLNIGVVKEVAYLGSYTKYLIEVNGFEFYSFMQNSLVSDNLQIRWDDKVQISFNETSIYFFND
;
A
#
# COMPACT_ATOMS: atom_id res chain seq x y z
N ILE A 1 -26.37 11.77 17.56
CA ILE A 1 -25.17 11.64 16.71
C ILE A 1 -24.95 10.15 16.53
N GLY A 2 -25.37 9.62 15.37
CA GLY A 2 -25.26 8.23 15.03
C GLY A 2 -23.80 7.79 14.94
N ARG A 3 -23.46 6.73 15.64
CA ARG A 3 -22.19 6.02 15.52
C ARG A 3 -22.20 5.27 14.19
N LEU A 4 -21.62 5.85 13.16
CA LEU A 4 -21.48 5.22 11.84
C LEU A 4 -20.28 4.29 11.87
N VAL A 5 -20.56 3.00 12.07
CA VAL A 5 -19.63 1.91 11.87
C VAL A 5 -20.07 1.19 10.60
N GLY A 6 -19.47 1.55 9.49
CA GLY A 6 -19.74 0.89 8.23
C GLY A 6 -18.89 1.49 7.11
N SER A 7 -18.11 0.66 6.45
CA SER A 7 -17.11 1.03 5.46
C SER A 7 -17.61 1.90 4.28
N GLU A 8 -18.83 1.68 3.81
CA GLU A 8 -19.38 2.40 2.64
C GLU A 8 -19.79 3.85 2.95
N MET A 9 -20.30 4.11 4.15
CA MET A 9 -20.73 5.45 4.57
C MET A 9 -19.52 6.34 4.88
N CYS A 10 -18.47 5.79 5.48
CA CYS A 10 -17.21 6.49 5.69
C CYS A 10 -16.51 6.86 4.37
N ILE A 11 -16.63 6.04 3.32
CA ILE A 11 -16.08 6.33 1.99
C ILE A 11 -16.85 7.46 1.32
N ARG A 12 -18.19 7.50 1.42
CA ARG A 12 -19.02 8.56 0.86
C ARG A 12 -18.79 9.88 1.57
N ASP A 13 -18.76 9.90 2.90
CA ASP A 13 -18.52 11.12 3.70
C ASP A 13 -17.11 11.67 3.48
N ARG A 14 -16.14 10.80 3.21
CA ARG A 14 -14.76 11.16 2.87
C ARG A 14 -14.67 11.96 1.57
N SER A 15 -15.48 11.63 0.57
CA SER A 15 -15.47 12.32 -0.73
C SER A 15 -16.24 13.65 -0.74
N LEU A 16 -17.04 13.93 0.29
CA LEU A 16 -17.91 15.11 0.37
C LEU A 16 -17.43 16.16 1.38
N SER A 17 -16.46 15.85 2.23
CA SER A 17 -15.99 16.76 3.26
C SER A 17 -14.67 17.44 2.91
N ASP A 18 -14.57 18.74 3.17
CA ASP A 18 -13.31 19.49 3.00
C ASP A 18 -12.28 19.12 4.07
N ARG A 19 -12.74 18.74 5.26
CA ARG A 19 -11.90 18.33 6.39
C ARG A 19 -12.53 17.19 7.17
N MET A 20 -11.69 16.30 7.68
CA MET A 20 -12.09 15.21 8.56
C MET A 20 -11.13 15.09 9.75
N ALA A 21 -11.63 14.51 10.84
CA ALA A 21 -10.83 14.17 12.01
C ALA A 21 -10.90 12.67 12.28
N ILE A 22 -9.75 12.05 12.49
CA ILE A 22 -9.66 10.67 12.96
C ILE A 22 -9.58 10.69 14.47
N MET A 23 -10.50 9.94 15.10
CA MET A 23 -10.59 9.84 16.55
C MET A 23 -10.39 8.41 17.02
N LYS A 24 -9.76 8.26 18.19
CA LYS A 24 -9.61 6.99 18.89
C LYS A 24 -9.77 7.24 20.39
N ASN A 25 -10.61 6.44 21.06
CA ASN A 25 -10.86 6.53 22.50
C ASN A 25 -11.22 7.95 23.01
N GLY A 26 -11.91 8.75 22.18
CA GLY A 26 -12.28 10.14 22.52
C GLY A 26 -11.22 11.19 22.21
N GLU A 27 -10.04 10.81 21.76
CA GLU A 27 -8.95 11.72 21.38
C GLU A 27 -8.87 11.88 19.87
N ILE A 28 -8.58 13.11 19.40
CA ILE A 28 -8.33 13.40 18.00
C ILE A 28 -6.86 13.10 17.70
N LEU A 29 -6.64 12.13 16.80
CA LEU A 29 -5.29 11.72 16.39
C LEU A 29 -4.76 12.53 15.21
N GLN A 30 -5.62 12.81 14.22
CA GLN A 30 -5.24 13.60 13.04
C GLN A 30 -6.45 14.35 12.49
N VAL A 31 -6.21 15.58 12.03
CA VAL A 31 -7.17 16.42 11.31
C VAL A 31 -6.52 16.88 10.00
N GLY A 32 -7.24 16.79 8.90
CA GLY A 32 -6.76 17.22 7.58
C GLY A 32 -7.82 17.04 6.51
N ASN A 33 -7.46 17.30 5.26
CA ASN A 33 -8.33 16.90 4.17
C ASN A 33 -8.26 15.38 3.94
N PRO A 34 -9.29 14.76 3.33
CA PRO A 34 -9.35 13.31 3.16
C PRO A 34 -8.16 12.70 2.41
N VAL A 35 -7.67 13.38 1.38
CA VAL A 35 -6.52 12.91 0.58
C VAL A 35 -5.24 12.95 1.40
N GLU A 36 -5.03 14.02 2.16
CA GLU A 36 -3.86 14.17 3.03
C GLU A 36 -3.81 13.07 4.09
N ILE A 37 -4.94 12.78 4.77
CA ILE A 37 -4.99 11.74 5.80
C ILE A 37 -4.78 10.35 5.19
N TYR A 38 -5.24 10.12 3.96
CA TYR A 38 -5.05 8.87 3.25
C TYR A 38 -3.59 8.66 2.81
N GLU A 39 -3.00 9.66 2.17
CA GLU A 39 -1.65 9.58 1.60
C GLU A 39 -0.55 9.77 2.66
N LYS A 40 -0.83 10.56 3.71
CA LYS A 40 0.12 10.94 4.77
C LYS A 40 -0.46 10.69 6.17
N PRO A 41 -0.78 9.45 6.51
CA PRO A 41 -1.27 9.10 7.85
C PRO A 41 -0.16 9.32 8.88
N LYS A 42 -0.51 9.88 10.04
CA LYS A 42 0.44 10.22 11.09
C LYS A 42 1.07 8.98 11.75
N ASP A 43 0.33 7.87 11.76
CA ASP A 43 0.75 6.60 12.35
C ASP A 43 0.13 5.38 11.63
N LYS A 44 0.59 4.18 12.02
CA LYS A 44 0.11 2.90 11.53
C LYS A 44 -1.39 2.68 11.79
N TYR A 45 -1.91 3.16 12.94
CA TYR A 45 -3.33 3.00 13.26
C TYR A 45 -4.19 3.75 12.25
N ILE A 46 -3.86 5.01 11.98
CA ILE A 46 -4.57 5.85 11.01
C ILE A 46 -4.46 5.25 9.60
N ALA A 47 -3.25 4.79 9.22
CA ALA A 47 -3.03 4.16 7.93
C ALA A 47 -3.98 2.99 7.65
N ASN A 48 -4.15 2.10 8.65
CA ASN A 48 -5.03 0.94 8.55
C ASN A 48 -6.52 1.27 8.76
N PHE A 49 -6.82 2.29 9.56
CA PHE A 49 -8.20 2.71 9.81
C PHE A 49 -8.85 3.33 8.58
N ILE A 50 -8.08 4.13 7.82
CA ILE A 50 -8.60 4.86 6.67
C ILE A 50 -8.72 4.00 5.40
N GLY A 51 -8.02 2.88 5.33
CA GLY A 51 -8.03 1.97 4.19
C GLY A 51 -6.99 0.87 4.31
N THR A 52 -6.98 -0.08 3.39
CA THR A 52 -5.94 -1.11 3.34
C THR A 52 -4.57 -0.46 3.19
N ALA A 53 -3.62 -0.91 4.01
CA ALA A 53 -2.28 -0.35 4.06
C ALA A 53 -1.23 -1.46 4.03
N ASN A 54 -0.28 -1.38 3.11
CA ASN A 54 0.92 -2.20 3.17
C ASN A 54 1.99 -1.40 3.92
N ILE A 55 2.36 -1.89 5.10
CA ILE A 55 3.33 -1.24 5.97
C ILE A 55 4.55 -2.13 6.07
N PHE A 56 5.67 -1.61 5.62
CA PHE A 56 6.96 -2.29 5.59
C PHE A 56 7.91 -1.68 6.61
N ASN A 57 8.87 -2.49 7.08
CA ASN A 57 9.95 -2.00 7.91
C ASN A 57 11.06 -1.40 7.06
N VAL A 58 11.68 -0.36 7.59
CA VAL A 58 12.76 0.37 6.92
C VAL A 58 14.08 0.17 7.66
N LEU A 59 15.12 -0.09 6.90
CA LEU A 59 16.50 -0.11 7.38
C LEU A 59 17.23 1.11 6.83
N ASN A 60 17.82 1.90 7.73
CA ASN A 60 18.68 3.02 7.37
C ASN A 60 20.14 2.55 7.47
N LYS A 61 20.83 2.46 6.35
CA LYS A 61 22.22 2.00 6.28
C LYS A 61 23.03 2.88 5.34
N ASN A 62 24.10 3.48 5.83
CA ASN A 62 25.05 4.28 5.01
C ASN A 62 24.35 5.34 4.12
N ASN A 63 23.41 6.11 4.67
CA ASN A 63 22.59 7.07 3.94
C ASN A 63 21.63 6.44 2.88
N GLN A 64 21.47 5.13 2.89
CA GLN A 64 20.53 4.42 2.05
C GLN A 64 19.31 3.99 2.86
N ILE A 65 18.14 4.04 2.23
CA ILE A 65 16.89 3.51 2.78
C ILE A 65 16.58 2.20 2.07
N ILE A 66 16.41 1.13 2.84
CA ILE A 66 16.06 -0.19 2.32
C ILE A 66 14.71 -0.61 2.90
N ILE A 67 13.74 -0.94 2.05
CA ILE A 67 12.51 -1.61 2.45
C ILE A 67 12.86 -3.07 2.72
N LYS A 68 12.83 -3.46 3.99
CA LYS A 68 13.40 -4.73 4.47
C LYS A 68 12.76 -5.94 3.81
N GLU A 69 11.44 -6.02 3.80
CA GLU A 69 10.69 -7.20 3.33
C GLU A 69 10.84 -7.41 1.82
N LEU A 70 10.98 -6.31 1.07
CA LEU A 70 11.15 -6.34 -0.38
C LEU A 70 12.63 -6.39 -0.80
N ASN A 71 13.56 -6.22 0.15
CA ASN A 71 14.98 -6.01 -0.13
C ASN A 71 15.22 -4.93 -1.20
N TYR A 72 14.41 -3.86 -1.15
CA TYR A 72 14.37 -2.80 -2.14
C TYR A 72 15.09 -1.55 -1.63
N GLU A 73 16.12 -1.12 -2.35
CA GLU A 73 16.84 0.14 -2.07
C GLU A 73 16.13 1.31 -2.72
N VAL A 74 15.75 2.30 -1.92
CA VAL A 74 15.11 3.54 -2.39
C VAL A 74 16.17 4.55 -2.79
N LYS A 75 16.17 4.97 -4.06
CA LYS A 75 17.28 5.72 -4.67
C LYS A 75 17.19 7.24 -4.52
N ASN A 76 15.97 7.79 -4.39
CA ASN A 76 15.72 9.23 -4.56
C ASN A 76 15.36 9.96 -3.27
N ILE A 77 15.90 9.54 -2.12
CA ILE A 77 15.62 10.21 -0.85
C ILE A 77 16.89 10.84 -0.31
N ASN A 78 16.87 12.18 -0.15
CA ASN A 78 17.83 12.91 0.67
C ASN A 78 17.53 12.63 2.14
N ASN A 79 18.11 11.54 2.66
CA ASN A 79 17.77 11.04 3.98
C ASN A 79 18.53 11.80 5.08
N LYS A 80 17.82 12.74 5.74
CA LYS A 80 18.26 13.34 7.00
C LYS A 80 17.56 12.75 8.23
N GLU A 81 16.56 11.90 8.01
CA GLU A 81 15.72 11.35 9.07
C GLU A 81 15.85 9.82 9.11
N ASN A 82 15.90 9.27 10.31
CA ASN A 82 15.91 7.81 10.51
C ASN A 82 14.48 7.31 10.53
N TYR A 83 13.96 6.94 9.39
CA TYR A 83 12.64 6.32 9.28
C TYR A 83 12.66 4.87 9.76
N VAL A 84 11.56 4.45 10.38
CA VAL A 84 11.39 3.09 10.90
C VAL A 84 10.47 2.27 10.01
N LYS A 85 9.46 2.92 9.41
CA LYS A 85 8.47 2.28 8.57
C LYS A 85 8.15 3.08 7.33
N CYS A 86 7.63 2.39 6.33
CA CYS A 86 7.01 3.03 5.16
C CYS A 86 5.68 2.38 4.80
N LEU A 87 4.82 3.18 4.20
CA LEU A 87 3.52 2.81 3.66
C LEU A 87 3.57 2.87 2.14
N ILE A 88 3.06 1.83 1.50
CA ILE A 88 2.71 1.85 0.07
C ILE A 88 1.26 1.38 -0.05
N ARG A 89 0.40 2.23 -0.60
CA ARG A 89 -1.00 1.85 -0.80
C ARG A 89 -1.14 0.74 -1.85
N PRO A 90 -2.06 -0.22 -1.67
CA PRO A 90 -2.22 -1.35 -2.59
C PRO A 90 -2.42 -0.97 -4.05
N GLU A 91 -3.13 0.13 -4.32
CA GLU A 91 -3.39 0.65 -5.67
C GLU A 91 -2.17 1.33 -6.32
N LYS A 92 -1.11 1.58 -5.54
CA LYS A 92 0.16 2.11 -6.02
C LYS A 92 1.17 0.99 -6.38
N ILE A 93 0.83 -0.26 -6.08
CA ILE A 93 1.64 -1.44 -6.40
C ILE A 93 1.05 -2.11 -7.63
N SER A 94 1.84 -2.19 -8.69
CA SER A 94 1.51 -2.92 -9.91
C SER A 94 2.20 -4.27 -9.93
N VAL A 95 1.50 -5.28 -10.44
CA VAL A 95 2.03 -6.63 -10.62
C VAL A 95 1.88 -7.08 -12.06
N LYS A 96 2.88 -7.79 -12.56
CA LYS A 96 2.86 -8.42 -13.89
C LYS A 96 3.27 -9.88 -13.78
N LYS A 97 2.59 -10.75 -14.51
CA LYS A 97 2.98 -12.15 -14.59
C LYS A 97 4.40 -12.27 -15.13
N LEU A 98 5.19 -13.12 -14.49
CA LEU A 98 6.56 -13.36 -14.91
C LEU A 98 6.55 -14.43 -16.02
N GLU A 99 6.91 -14.05 -17.24
CA GLU A 99 6.92 -14.96 -18.39
C GLU A 99 8.26 -15.70 -18.55
N ASN A 100 9.36 -15.06 -18.12
CA ASN A 100 10.71 -15.64 -18.17
C ASN A 100 11.47 -15.32 -16.88
N GLN A 101 12.46 -16.16 -16.54
CA GLN A 101 13.40 -15.87 -15.45
C GLN A 101 14.22 -14.64 -15.82
N SER A 102 13.77 -13.48 -15.40
CA SER A 102 14.58 -12.27 -15.44
C SER A 102 15.20 -12.04 -14.08
N ASP A 103 16.42 -11.52 -14.03
CA ASP A 103 17.17 -11.20 -12.80
C ASP A 103 16.53 -10.04 -11.99
N ASN A 104 15.20 -9.95 -11.99
CA ASN A 104 14.47 -8.89 -11.31
C ASN A 104 14.34 -9.21 -9.82
N LEU A 105 14.89 -8.31 -9.00
CA LEU A 105 14.97 -8.41 -7.54
C LEU A 105 13.61 -8.43 -6.82
N ASN A 106 12.51 -8.02 -7.48
CA ASN A 106 11.19 -7.87 -6.84
C ASN A 106 10.19 -8.90 -7.41
N ILE A 107 10.42 -10.16 -7.09
CA ILE A 107 9.53 -11.27 -7.49
C ILE A 107 8.74 -11.72 -6.26
N GLY A 108 7.41 -11.82 -6.42
CA GLY A 108 6.52 -12.39 -5.41
C GLY A 108 5.71 -13.56 -5.96
N VAL A 109 5.04 -14.26 -5.06
CA VAL A 109 4.10 -15.34 -5.37
C VAL A 109 2.70 -14.91 -4.98
N VAL A 110 1.73 -15.11 -5.86
CA VAL A 110 0.33 -14.77 -5.61
C VAL A 110 -0.31 -15.82 -4.71
N LYS A 111 -0.79 -15.39 -3.54
CA LYS A 111 -1.45 -16.26 -2.54
C LYS A 111 -2.97 -16.19 -2.58
N GLU A 112 -3.53 -15.09 -3.08
CA GLU A 112 -4.96 -14.92 -3.22
C GLU A 112 -5.28 -14.01 -4.39
N VAL A 113 -6.36 -14.30 -5.10
CA VAL A 113 -6.91 -13.46 -6.16
C VAL A 113 -8.40 -13.27 -5.91
N ALA A 114 -8.82 -12.04 -5.71
CA ALA A 114 -10.23 -11.67 -5.53
C ALA A 114 -10.66 -10.67 -6.61
N TYR A 115 -11.50 -11.10 -7.54
CA TYR A 115 -12.06 -10.23 -8.56
C TYR A 115 -13.27 -9.46 -8.01
N LEU A 116 -13.20 -8.14 -7.98
CA LEU A 116 -14.21 -7.25 -7.38
C LEU A 116 -14.90 -6.35 -8.44
N GLY A 117 -14.91 -6.79 -9.68
CA GLY A 117 -15.54 -6.07 -10.80
C GLY A 117 -14.64 -4.96 -11.35
N SER A 118 -14.60 -3.78 -10.73
CA SER A 118 -13.80 -2.65 -11.19
C SER A 118 -12.31 -2.84 -10.99
N TYR A 119 -11.90 -3.65 -10.02
CA TYR A 119 -10.51 -3.98 -9.75
C TYR A 119 -10.36 -5.42 -9.27
N THR A 120 -9.15 -5.94 -9.36
CA THR A 120 -8.76 -7.24 -8.78
C THR A 120 -7.80 -7.00 -7.63
N LYS A 121 -8.08 -7.63 -6.50
CA LYS A 121 -7.24 -7.63 -5.31
C LYS A 121 -6.36 -8.88 -5.35
N TYR A 122 -5.05 -8.67 -5.23
CA TYR A 122 -4.07 -9.74 -5.10
C TYR A 122 -3.44 -9.71 -3.71
N LEU A 123 -3.32 -10.86 -3.05
CA LEU A 123 -2.43 -11.06 -1.92
C LEU A 123 -1.12 -11.66 -2.46
N ILE A 124 -0.01 -11.03 -2.15
CA ILE A 124 1.31 -11.38 -2.69
C ILE A 124 2.25 -11.63 -1.54
N GLU A 125 3.02 -12.71 -1.63
CA GLU A 125 4.08 -13.03 -0.68
C GLU A 125 5.46 -12.78 -1.29
N VAL A 126 6.31 -12.08 -0.54
CA VAL A 126 7.73 -11.90 -0.83
C VAL A 126 8.52 -12.18 0.45
N ASN A 127 9.46 -13.11 0.41
CA ASN A 127 10.31 -13.46 1.56
C ASN A 127 9.52 -13.77 2.85
N GLY A 128 8.34 -14.38 2.74
CA GLY A 128 7.47 -14.70 3.87
C GLY A 128 6.64 -13.52 4.40
N PHE A 129 6.68 -12.38 3.73
CA PHE A 129 5.85 -11.21 4.06
C PHE A 129 4.74 -11.05 3.03
N GLU A 130 3.51 -10.89 3.50
CA GLU A 130 2.32 -10.74 2.67
C GLU A 130 1.85 -9.29 2.61
N PHE A 131 1.46 -8.85 1.41
CA PHE A 131 0.89 -7.53 1.17
C PHE A 131 -0.10 -7.55 0.01
N TYR A 132 -0.89 -6.48 -0.13
CA TYR A 132 -1.92 -6.38 -1.16
C TYR A 132 -1.49 -5.52 -2.34
N SER A 133 -1.94 -5.90 -3.53
CA SER A 133 -1.98 -5.05 -4.72
C SER A 133 -3.41 -4.98 -5.24
N PHE A 134 -3.88 -3.77 -5.61
CA PHE A 134 -5.18 -3.55 -6.21
C PHE A 134 -4.98 -3.06 -7.65
N MET A 135 -5.32 -3.90 -8.61
CA MET A 135 -5.17 -3.56 -10.02
C MET A 135 -6.52 -3.30 -10.65
N GLN A 136 -6.65 -2.15 -11.30
CA GLN A 136 -7.87 -1.81 -12.03
C GLN A 136 -8.06 -2.78 -13.21
N ASN A 137 -9.26 -3.33 -13.35
CA ASN A 137 -9.64 -4.18 -14.45
C ASN A 137 -9.93 -3.30 -15.68
N SER A 138 -8.92 -3.02 -16.48
CA SER A 138 -9.12 -2.41 -17.79
C SER A 138 -9.50 -3.49 -18.81
N LEU A 139 -10.24 -3.12 -19.84
CA LEU A 139 -10.73 -4.02 -20.91
C LEU A 139 -9.61 -4.65 -21.79
N VAL A 140 -8.40 -4.77 -21.27
CA VAL A 140 -7.25 -5.21 -22.05
C VAL A 140 -6.92 -6.67 -21.78
N SER A 141 -7.12 -7.45 -22.84
CA SER A 141 -6.51 -8.76 -23.16
C SER A 141 -6.53 -9.84 -22.09
N ASP A 142 -7.38 -10.81 -22.33
CA ASP A 142 -7.53 -12.10 -21.62
C ASP A 142 -6.28 -12.97 -21.52
N ASN A 143 -5.16 -12.55 -22.07
CA ASN A 143 -3.99 -13.42 -22.25
C ASN A 143 -2.99 -13.45 -21.09
N LEU A 144 -3.17 -12.62 -20.05
CA LEU A 144 -2.24 -12.57 -18.91
C LEU A 144 -2.98 -12.50 -17.56
N GLN A 145 -4.03 -13.28 -17.41
CA GLN A 145 -4.70 -13.39 -16.10
C GLN A 145 -3.72 -13.98 -15.08
N ILE A 146 -3.37 -13.15 -14.10
CA ILE A 146 -2.59 -13.58 -12.94
C ILE A 146 -3.48 -14.48 -12.09
N ARG A 147 -2.97 -15.66 -11.71
CA ARG A 147 -3.70 -16.68 -10.95
C ARG A 147 -2.99 -16.97 -9.64
N TRP A 148 -3.65 -17.73 -8.80
CA TRP A 148 -3.06 -18.28 -7.60
C TRP A 148 -1.77 -19.05 -7.94
N ASP A 149 -0.75 -18.90 -7.11
CA ASP A 149 0.59 -19.48 -7.22
C ASP A 149 1.45 -19.00 -8.41
N ASP A 150 0.94 -18.04 -9.20
CA ASP A 150 1.76 -17.39 -10.23
C ASP A 150 2.89 -16.57 -9.61
N LYS A 151 4.07 -16.64 -10.23
CA LYS A 151 5.16 -15.70 -9.94
C LYS A 151 4.91 -14.38 -10.66
N VAL A 152 5.04 -13.30 -9.92
CA VAL A 152 4.79 -11.95 -10.44
C VAL A 152 5.95 -11.02 -10.15
N GLN A 153 6.23 -10.15 -11.10
CA GLN A 153 7.10 -9.01 -10.91
C GLN A 153 6.32 -7.89 -10.24
N ILE A 154 6.88 -7.31 -9.18
CA ILE A 154 6.30 -6.22 -8.41
C ILE A 154 6.97 -4.91 -8.83
N SER A 155 6.18 -3.87 -9.05
CA SER A 155 6.66 -2.53 -9.36
C SER A 155 5.80 -1.47 -8.67
N PHE A 156 6.45 -0.38 -8.25
CA PHE A 156 5.82 0.81 -7.68
C PHE A 156 6.69 2.03 -7.95
N ASN A 157 6.09 3.21 -7.89
CA ASN A 157 6.86 4.46 -8.00
C ASN A 157 7.38 4.84 -6.62
N GLU A 158 8.66 5.20 -6.49
CA GLU A 158 9.28 5.66 -5.25
C GLU A 158 8.58 6.88 -4.64
N THR A 159 7.99 7.74 -5.47
CA THR A 159 7.18 8.89 -5.01
C THR A 159 5.90 8.48 -4.29
N SER A 160 5.47 7.21 -4.42
CA SER A 160 4.29 6.67 -3.75
C SER A 160 4.61 6.08 -2.37
N ILE A 161 5.87 6.09 -1.97
CA ILE A 161 6.30 5.60 -0.66
C ILE A 161 6.16 6.75 0.34
N TYR A 162 5.39 6.51 1.39
CA TYR A 162 5.30 7.44 2.51
C TYR A 162 6.01 6.88 3.74
N PHE A 163 6.94 7.64 4.32
CA PHE A 163 7.75 7.23 5.46
C PHE A 163 7.24 7.85 6.76
N PHE A 164 7.31 7.10 7.85
CA PHE A 164 6.92 7.56 9.18
C PHE A 164 7.67 6.81 10.29
N ASN A 165 7.65 7.40 11.49
CA ASN A 165 8.32 6.88 12.68
C ASN A 165 7.25 6.51 13.73
N ASP A 166 6.75 5.27 13.67
CA ASP A 166 5.77 4.74 14.64
C ASP A 166 6.17 3.35 15.11
#